data_9851665173845bb28e7bec97b4a49ac0
#
_entry.id   9851665173845bb28e7bec97b4a49ac0
#
_cell.length_a   1.000
_cell.length_b   1.000
_cell.length_c   1.000
_cell.angle_alpha   90.00
_cell.angle_beta   90.00
_cell.angle_gamma   90.00
#
_symmetry.space_group_name_H-M   'P 1'
#
loop_
_entity.id
_entity.type
_entity.pdbx_description
1 polymer ?
#
loop_
_entity_poly.entity_id
_entity_poly.type
_entity_poly.pdbx_seq_one_letter_code
_entity_poly.pdbx_strand_id
1 'polypeptide(L)'
;VLNTRELTPLIGSEVVIDPKALLAGVHADEIRELLIRRGVLVMRGLDLDDGQLAAFTATIGKIRQGAMHEENGMLKVLSIPGTHFWHIDGTYTDPPPFATVLAPRVLAPGGGDTEFANTYAAFDDLPPDEQEYLSTLEVVHTMKAAMNYAVPEPTVEHFQSWQGHRGVRPLVWRHKSGRRSLVIGATASHILGMHFADSYELLQRLLLHTTQDKYVYRHRWALGDVVVWDNTGTLHRARPFDLTSGRQMHRFAVEGLEPLATLSA
;
A
#
# COMPACT_ATOMS: atom_id res chain seq x y z
N VAL A 1 25.87 4.78 6.61
CA VAL A 1 25.00 3.60 6.80
C VAL A 1 23.86 4.01 7.72
N LEU A 2 22.62 3.75 7.29
CA LEU A 2 21.43 4.02 8.09
C LEU A 2 21.44 3.23 9.40
N ASN A 3 21.11 3.90 10.51
CA ASN A 3 20.85 3.22 11.77
C ASN A 3 19.42 2.65 11.74
N THR A 4 19.31 1.31 11.73
CA THR A 4 18.02 0.63 11.54
C THR A 4 17.82 -0.48 12.56
N ARG A 5 16.53 -0.71 12.89
CA ARG A 5 16.08 -1.83 13.74
C ARG A 5 14.91 -2.54 13.05
N GLU A 6 14.98 -3.85 12.91
CA GLU A 6 13.86 -4.64 12.42
C GLU A 6 12.69 -4.59 13.41
N LEU A 7 11.48 -4.37 12.89
CA LEU A 7 10.25 -4.33 13.69
C LEU A 7 9.61 -5.71 13.82
N THR A 8 9.67 -6.50 12.75
CA THR A 8 9.32 -7.92 12.73
C THR A 8 10.32 -8.67 11.83
N PRO A 9 10.41 -9.99 11.90
CA PRO A 9 11.36 -10.75 11.06
C PRO A 9 11.18 -10.53 9.56
N LEU A 10 9.93 -10.42 9.07
CA LEU A 10 9.62 -10.43 7.63
C LEU A 10 9.24 -9.07 7.07
N ILE A 11 8.85 -8.10 7.92
CA ILE A 11 8.35 -6.79 7.44
C ILE A 11 8.63 -5.69 8.45
N GLY A 12 8.95 -4.51 7.93
CA GLY A 12 9.12 -3.31 8.72
C GLY A 12 10.50 -3.13 9.35
N SER A 13 11.03 -1.94 9.21
CA SER A 13 12.22 -1.46 9.91
C SER A 13 12.00 -0.06 10.45
N GLU A 14 12.43 0.18 11.67
CA GLU A 14 12.59 1.53 12.21
C GLU A 14 13.91 2.11 11.70
N VAL A 15 13.86 3.36 11.24
CA VAL A 15 15.03 4.12 10.78
C VAL A 15 15.23 5.29 11.72
N VAL A 16 16.38 5.33 12.38
CA VAL A 16 16.80 6.46 13.23
C VAL A 16 17.68 7.37 12.41
N ILE A 17 17.17 8.56 12.10
CA ILE A 17 17.83 9.51 11.20
C ILE A 17 17.60 10.95 11.67
N ASP A 18 18.61 11.79 11.51
CA ASP A 18 18.49 13.23 11.73
C ASP A 18 17.57 13.85 10.63
N PRO A 19 16.58 14.70 11.00
CA PRO A 19 15.68 15.32 10.02
C PRO A 19 16.39 16.10 8.93
N LYS A 20 17.50 16.79 9.23
CA LYS A 20 18.24 17.55 8.22
C LYS A 20 18.92 16.63 7.20
N ALA A 21 19.51 15.52 7.66
CA ALA A 21 20.11 14.51 6.79
C ALA A 21 19.05 13.83 5.91
N LEU A 22 17.87 13.55 6.47
CA LEU A 22 16.71 13.01 5.74
C LEU A 22 16.27 13.96 4.61
N LEU A 23 16.03 15.22 4.94
CA LEU A 23 15.57 16.24 3.99
C LEU A 23 16.61 16.60 2.93
N ALA A 24 17.90 16.48 3.25
CA ALA A 24 18.99 16.66 2.30
C ALA A 24 19.15 15.48 1.32
N GLY A 25 18.41 14.37 1.51
CA GLY A 25 18.47 13.19 0.66
C GLY A 25 19.78 12.40 0.73
N VAL A 26 20.59 12.62 1.77
CA VAL A 26 21.92 11.98 1.90
C VAL A 26 21.82 10.45 1.87
N HIS A 27 20.72 9.90 2.36
CA HIS A 27 20.47 8.46 2.44
C HIS A 27 19.33 7.99 1.53
N ALA A 28 18.97 8.75 0.49
CA ALA A 28 17.80 8.45 -0.35
C ALA A 28 17.86 7.05 -0.98
N ASP A 29 18.99 6.67 -1.53
CA ASP A 29 19.18 5.35 -2.16
C ASP A 29 19.14 4.22 -1.12
N GLU A 30 19.80 4.39 0.05
CA GLU A 30 19.76 3.41 1.14
C GLU A 30 18.33 3.23 1.66
N ILE A 31 17.54 4.32 1.78
CA ILE A 31 16.14 4.29 2.18
C ILE A 31 15.30 3.53 1.14
N ARG A 32 15.49 3.78 -0.16
CA ARG A 32 14.77 3.07 -1.23
C ARG A 32 15.09 1.58 -1.23
N GLU A 33 16.35 1.21 -1.14
CA GLU A 33 16.78 -0.20 -1.07
C GLU A 33 16.22 -0.91 0.16
N LEU A 34 16.27 -0.23 1.32
CA LEU A 34 15.70 -0.76 2.56
C LEU A 34 14.18 -0.90 2.46
N LEU A 35 13.50 0.07 1.85
CA LEU A 35 12.05 0.04 1.64
C LEU A 35 11.64 -1.16 0.79
N ILE A 36 12.29 -1.39 -0.34
CA ILE A 36 12.06 -2.54 -1.23
C ILE A 36 12.30 -3.86 -0.48
N ARG A 37 13.35 -3.92 0.34
CA ARG A 37 13.70 -5.12 1.10
C ARG A 37 12.75 -5.41 2.27
N ARG A 38 12.33 -4.35 2.99
CA ARG A 38 11.58 -4.45 4.27
C ARG A 38 10.10 -4.14 4.16
N GLY A 39 9.63 -3.62 3.02
CA GLY A 39 8.23 -3.27 2.74
C GLY A 39 7.72 -2.03 3.47
N VAL A 40 8.17 -1.77 4.72
CA VAL A 40 7.72 -0.63 5.54
C VAL A 40 8.90 -0.05 6.31
N LEU A 41 9.00 1.28 6.29
CA LEU A 41 9.96 2.03 7.11
C LEU A 41 9.22 2.96 8.05
N VAL A 42 9.61 2.98 9.31
CA VAL A 42 9.07 3.83 10.36
C VAL A 42 10.14 4.76 10.87
N MET A 43 9.86 6.05 10.87
CA MET A 43 10.72 7.10 11.43
C MET A 43 9.93 7.80 12.53
N ARG A 44 10.43 7.74 13.76
CA ARG A 44 9.73 8.26 14.94
C ARG A 44 10.13 9.69 15.26
N GLY A 45 9.15 10.50 15.70
CA GLY A 45 9.38 11.81 16.30
C GLY A 45 10.09 12.83 15.40
N LEU A 46 9.89 12.73 14.07
CA LEU A 46 10.50 13.67 13.11
C LEU A 46 9.78 15.02 13.08
N ASP A 47 8.48 15.05 13.39
CA ASP A 47 7.63 16.25 13.41
C ASP A 47 7.71 17.10 12.14
N LEU A 48 7.80 16.45 10.96
CA LEU A 48 7.90 17.13 9.68
C LEU A 48 6.60 17.87 9.35
N ASP A 49 6.70 19.15 8.97
CA ASP A 49 5.59 19.85 8.33
C ASP A 49 5.31 19.33 6.91
N ASP A 50 4.27 19.86 6.24
CA ASP A 50 3.86 19.37 4.92
C ASP A 50 4.89 19.65 3.83
N GLY A 51 5.58 20.78 3.91
CA GLY A 51 6.67 21.13 2.99
C GLY A 51 7.87 20.19 3.16
N GLN A 52 8.23 19.90 4.40
CA GLN A 52 9.30 18.97 4.73
C GLN A 52 8.93 17.53 4.35
N LEU A 53 7.67 17.12 4.59
CA LEU A 53 7.19 15.80 4.20
C LEU A 53 7.21 15.64 2.67
N ALA A 54 6.83 16.68 1.92
CA ALA A 54 6.94 16.70 0.46
C ALA A 54 8.41 16.64 0.01
N ALA A 55 9.30 17.43 0.64
CA ALA A 55 10.72 17.43 0.32
C ALA A 55 11.36 16.06 0.55
N PHE A 56 11.05 15.42 1.68
CA PHE A 56 11.47 14.04 1.94
C PHE A 56 10.92 13.07 0.89
N THR A 57 9.63 13.14 0.57
CA THR A 57 9.02 12.27 -0.44
C THR A 57 9.71 12.43 -1.80
N ALA A 58 10.06 13.65 -2.18
CA ALA A 58 10.76 13.94 -3.43
C ALA A 58 12.17 13.31 -3.48
N THR A 59 12.82 13.05 -2.36
CA THR A 59 14.11 12.33 -2.35
C THR A 59 13.94 10.85 -2.69
N ILE A 60 12.78 10.27 -2.40
CA ILE A 60 12.48 8.86 -2.72
C ILE A 60 12.11 8.71 -4.19
N GLY A 61 11.44 9.70 -4.79
CA GLY A 61 11.04 9.71 -6.19
C GLY A 61 10.07 10.81 -6.52
N LYS A 62 9.60 10.86 -7.77
CA LYS A 62 8.67 11.91 -8.22
C LYS A 62 7.32 11.79 -7.52
N ILE A 63 6.87 12.89 -6.92
CA ILE A 63 5.56 12.94 -6.23
C ILE A 63 4.45 12.84 -7.26
N ARG A 64 3.54 11.89 -7.03
CA ARG A 64 2.35 11.71 -7.86
C ARG A 64 1.36 12.85 -7.65
N GLN A 65 0.86 13.37 -8.76
CA GLN A 65 -0.21 14.37 -8.79
C GLN A 65 -1.55 13.72 -9.13
N GLY A 66 -2.66 14.34 -8.74
CA GLY A 66 -4.01 13.84 -9.07
C GLY A 66 -5.09 14.82 -8.63
N ALA A 67 -6.29 14.65 -9.16
CA ALA A 67 -7.42 15.57 -8.95
C ALA A 67 -7.87 15.73 -7.49
N MET A 68 -7.55 14.75 -6.63
CA MET A 68 -7.85 14.79 -5.19
C MET A 68 -6.69 15.32 -4.34
N HIS A 69 -5.57 15.69 -4.96
CA HIS A 69 -4.39 16.17 -4.27
C HIS A 69 -4.36 17.69 -4.23
N GLU A 70 -3.76 18.25 -3.18
CA GLU A 70 -3.36 19.65 -3.14
C GLU A 70 -2.28 19.93 -4.21
N GLU A 71 -1.99 21.20 -4.52
CA GLU A 71 -1.03 21.57 -5.58
C GLU A 71 0.38 20.94 -5.42
N ASN A 72 0.79 20.66 -4.19
CA ASN A 72 2.07 20.01 -3.89
C ASN A 72 2.02 18.47 -3.97
N GLY A 73 0.89 17.89 -4.37
CA GLY A 73 0.67 16.44 -4.42
C GLY A 73 0.24 15.81 -3.09
N MET A 74 -0.05 16.61 -2.06
CA MET A 74 -0.50 16.13 -0.77
C MET A 74 -1.98 15.73 -0.80
N LEU A 75 -2.32 14.60 -0.16
CA LEU A 75 -3.69 14.15 0.06
C LEU A 75 -4.00 14.16 1.56
N LYS A 76 -5.04 14.89 1.96
CA LYS A 76 -5.59 14.83 3.31
C LYS A 76 -6.47 13.60 3.46
N VAL A 77 -6.05 12.67 4.30
CA VAL A 77 -6.80 11.45 4.61
C VAL A 77 -7.52 11.64 5.92
N LEU A 78 -8.82 11.89 5.85
CA LEU A 78 -9.70 12.03 7.02
C LEU A 78 -10.38 10.68 7.30
N SER A 79 -11.34 10.33 6.48
CA SER A 79 -12.05 9.06 6.50
C SER A 79 -12.37 8.70 5.05
N ILE A 80 -11.57 7.80 4.48
CA ILE A 80 -11.83 7.30 3.13
C ILE A 80 -12.45 5.91 3.26
N PRO A 81 -13.71 5.72 2.80
CA PRO A 81 -14.32 4.40 2.73
C PRO A 81 -13.40 3.44 1.97
N GLY A 82 -13.29 2.20 2.44
CA GLY A 82 -12.44 1.18 1.80
C GLY A 82 -11.04 1.05 2.40
N THR A 83 -10.50 2.05 3.08
CA THR A 83 -9.15 1.95 3.70
C THR A 83 -9.08 0.98 4.89
N HIS A 84 -10.23 0.55 5.41
CA HIS A 84 -10.31 -0.48 6.47
C HIS A 84 -10.12 -1.91 5.96
N PHE A 85 -10.11 -2.10 4.64
CA PHE A 85 -9.90 -3.41 4.02
C PHE A 85 -8.49 -3.49 3.45
N TRP A 86 -7.89 -4.69 3.49
CA TRP A 86 -6.57 -4.91 2.94
C TRP A 86 -6.52 -4.57 1.46
N HIS A 87 -5.61 -3.69 1.06
CA HIS A 87 -5.48 -3.22 -0.32
C HIS A 87 -4.04 -2.82 -0.65
N ILE A 88 -3.77 -2.74 -1.94
CA ILE A 88 -2.61 -2.08 -2.54
C ILE A 88 -3.14 -0.82 -3.22
N ASP A 89 -2.47 0.32 -3.05
CA ASP A 89 -2.86 1.56 -3.68
C ASP A 89 -2.75 1.49 -5.22
N GLY A 90 -3.81 1.92 -5.89
CA GLY A 90 -3.78 2.19 -7.32
C GLY A 90 -3.55 0.98 -8.22
N THR A 91 -3.90 -0.24 -7.81
CA THR A 91 -3.79 -1.47 -8.63
C THR A 91 -4.51 -1.41 -9.98
N TYR A 92 -5.49 -0.51 -10.13
CA TYR A 92 -6.17 -0.24 -11.40
C TYR A 92 -5.45 0.81 -12.27
N THR A 93 -4.35 1.41 -11.81
CA THR A 93 -3.48 2.31 -12.60
C THR A 93 -2.25 1.58 -13.10
N ASP A 94 -1.61 2.11 -14.16
CA ASP A 94 -0.39 1.55 -14.71
C ASP A 94 0.58 2.68 -15.09
N PRO A 95 1.75 2.72 -14.46
CA PRO A 95 2.14 1.92 -13.29
C PRO A 95 1.37 2.32 -12.00
N PRO A 96 1.19 1.39 -11.06
CA PRO A 96 0.70 1.75 -9.73
C PRO A 96 1.76 2.56 -8.99
N PRO A 97 1.40 3.32 -7.91
CA PRO A 97 2.38 4.04 -7.11
C PRO A 97 3.49 3.13 -6.60
N PHE A 98 4.75 3.60 -6.64
CA PHE A 98 5.87 2.87 -6.06
C PHE A 98 5.76 2.83 -4.53
N ALA A 99 5.63 3.98 -3.90
CA ALA A 99 5.61 4.09 -2.45
C ALA A 99 4.58 5.13 -1.98
N THR A 100 4.20 5.01 -0.72
CA THR A 100 3.36 6.00 -0.04
C THR A 100 4.05 6.44 1.24
N VAL A 101 4.04 7.74 1.50
CA VAL A 101 4.51 8.40 2.72
C VAL A 101 3.29 8.93 3.48
N LEU A 102 3.19 8.64 4.77
CA LEU A 102 2.06 9.02 5.60
C LEU A 102 2.55 9.57 6.94
N ALA A 103 1.97 10.68 7.37
CA ALA A 103 2.25 11.30 8.66
C ALA A 103 0.96 11.76 9.34
N PRO A 104 0.80 11.59 10.66
CA PRO A 104 -0.36 12.06 11.40
C PRO A 104 -0.30 13.57 11.61
N ARG A 105 -1.48 14.21 11.56
CA ARG A 105 -1.70 15.60 11.99
C ARG A 105 -2.62 15.66 13.21
N VAL A 106 -3.66 14.82 13.19
CA VAL A 106 -4.57 14.63 14.32
C VAL A 106 -4.80 13.13 14.48
N LEU A 107 -4.61 12.61 15.69
CA LEU A 107 -4.87 11.21 16.02
C LEU A 107 -6.23 11.05 16.70
N ALA A 108 -6.92 9.95 16.42
CA ALA A 108 -8.07 9.54 17.20
C ALA A 108 -7.63 9.17 18.63
N PRO A 109 -8.47 9.41 19.65
CA PRO A 109 -8.15 9.01 21.04
C PRO A 109 -7.91 7.50 21.22
N GLY A 110 -8.42 6.69 20.29
CA GLY A 110 -8.22 5.25 20.27
C GLY A 110 -8.43 4.66 18.88
N GLY A 111 -7.74 3.58 18.57
CA GLY A 111 -7.78 2.94 17.26
C GLY A 111 -6.98 3.69 16.19
N GLY A 112 -7.28 3.41 14.92
CA GLY A 112 -6.66 4.09 13.78
C GLY A 112 -5.23 3.65 13.47
N ASP A 113 -4.74 2.58 14.08
CA ASP A 113 -3.47 1.95 13.70
C ASP A 113 -3.49 1.55 12.21
N THR A 114 -2.32 1.43 11.61
CA THR A 114 -2.19 0.91 10.25
C THR A 114 -1.50 -0.44 10.28
N GLU A 115 -2.07 -1.42 9.61
CA GLU A 115 -1.47 -2.74 9.43
C GLU A 115 -0.93 -2.88 8.01
N PHE A 116 0.20 -3.58 7.90
CA PHE A 116 0.94 -3.82 6.66
C PHE A 116 1.26 -5.30 6.56
N ALA A 117 1.03 -5.92 5.40
CA ALA A 117 1.32 -7.33 5.16
C ALA A 117 2.25 -7.51 3.96
N ASN A 118 3.30 -8.32 4.14
CA ASN A 118 4.34 -8.57 3.14
C ASN A 118 3.89 -9.61 2.13
N THR A 119 3.50 -9.17 0.93
CA THR A 119 3.05 -10.05 -0.14
C THR A 119 4.19 -10.80 -0.84
N TYR A 120 5.43 -10.32 -0.74
CA TYR A 120 6.62 -11.04 -1.21
C TYR A 120 6.85 -12.32 -0.38
N ALA A 121 6.99 -12.15 0.93
CA ALA A 121 7.23 -13.27 1.84
C ALA A 121 6.08 -14.27 1.84
N ALA A 122 4.84 -13.77 1.74
CA ALA A 122 3.66 -14.63 1.64
C ALA A 122 3.67 -15.46 0.34
N PHE A 123 4.11 -14.87 -0.77
CA PHE A 123 4.24 -15.60 -2.03
C PHE A 123 5.39 -16.63 -1.97
N ASP A 124 6.55 -16.25 -1.42
CA ASP A 124 7.72 -17.12 -1.32
C ASP A 124 7.47 -18.36 -0.45
N ASP A 125 6.57 -18.28 0.53
CA ASP A 125 6.17 -19.37 1.41
C ASP A 125 5.11 -20.34 0.79
N LEU A 126 4.59 -20.06 -0.41
CA LEU A 126 3.69 -20.96 -1.10
C LEU A 126 4.46 -22.15 -1.72
N PRO A 127 3.82 -23.31 -1.87
CA PRO A 127 4.41 -24.45 -2.60
C PRO A 127 4.83 -24.06 -4.02
N PRO A 128 5.94 -24.60 -4.56
CA PRO A 128 6.45 -24.23 -5.88
C PRO A 128 5.46 -24.41 -7.04
N ASP A 129 4.68 -25.48 -7.01
CA ASP A 129 3.63 -25.78 -7.99
C ASP A 129 2.49 -24.77 -7.93
N GLU A 130 2.14 -24.33 -6.73
CA GLU A 130 1.16 -23.26 -6.54
C GLU A 130 1.70 -21.91 -7.01
N GLN A 131 2.96 -21.57 -6.71
CA GLN A 131 3.60 -20.35 -7.22
C GLN A 131 3.61 -20.31 -8.74
N GLU A 132 3.87 -21.43 -9.40
CA GLU A 132 3.85 -21.55 -10.86
C GLU A 132 2.44 -21.33 -11.39
N TYR A 133 1.45 -22.05 -10.83
CA TYR A 133 0.04 -21.89 -11.21
C TYR A 133 -0.46 -20.44 -11.07
N LEU A 134 -0.27 -19.82 -9.90
CA LEU A 134 -0.70 -18.43 -9.64
C LEU A 134 -0.03 -17.42 -10.58
N SER A 135 1.20 -17.71 -11.02
CA SER A 135 1.95 -16.86 -11.96
C SER A 135 1.37 -16.86 -13.38
N THR A 136 0.41 -17.73 -13.69
CA THR A 136 -0.31 -17.79 -14.97
C THR A 136 -1.65 -17.03 -14.94
N LEU A 137 -2.07 -16.54 -13.78
CA LEU A 137 -3.40 -15.97 -13.57
C LEU A 137 -3.39 -14.43 -13.68
N GLU A 138 -4.48 -13.89 -14.21
CA GLU A 138 -4.76 -12.44 -14.24
C GLU A 138 -5.99 -12.11 -13.41
N VAL A 139 -5.94 -10.99 -12.71
CA VAL A 139 -7.00 -10.49 -11.82
C VAL A 139 -7.57 -9.18 -12.37
N VAL A 140 -8.87 -9.09 -12.37
CA VAL A 140 -9.58 -7.83 -12.65
C VAL A 140 -9.66 -7.01 -11.37
N HIS A 141 -8.96 -5.87 -11.34
CA HIS A 141 -9.03 -4.90 -10.24
C HIS A 141 -9.99 -3.77 -10.59
N THR A 142 -10.88 -3.42 -9.64
CA THR A 142 -11.85 -2.34 -9.82
C THR A 142 -12.04 -1.55 -8.53
N MET A 143 -12.31 -0.25 -8.66
CA MET A 143 -12.76 0.57 -7.53
C MET A 143 -14.06 0.03 -6.95
N LYS A 144 -14.98 -0.44 -7.83
CA LYS A 144 -16.26 -1.02 -7.40
C LYS A 144 -16.09 -2.18 -6.43
N ALA A 145 -15.12 -3.08 -6.66
CA ALA A 145 -14.88 -4.22 -5.76
C ALA A 145 -14.52 -3.73 -4.35
N ALA A 146 -13.60 -2.75 -4.24
CA ALA A 146 -13.22 -2.18 -2.96
C ALA A 146 -14.38 -1.44 -2.28
N MET A 147 -15.15 -0.66 -3.04
CA MET A 147 -16.21 0.16 -2.50
C MET A 147 -17.46 -0.65 -2.09
N ASN A 148 -17.70 -1.83 -2.66
CA ASN A 148 -18.76 -2.73 -2.22
C ASN A 148 -18.61 -3.16 -0.75
N TYR A 149 -17.38 -3.20 -0.22
CA TYR A 149 -17.15 -3.46 1.21
C TYR A 149 -17.44 -2.23 2.08
N ALA A 150 -17.27 -1.03 1.53
CA ALA A 150 -17.31 0.22 2.28
C ALA A 150 -18.66 0.93 2.22
N VAL A 151 -19.44 0.67 1.19
CA VAL A 151 -20.75 1.29 0.93
C VAL A 151 -21.80 0.19 0.77
N PRO A 152 -22.49 -0.19 1.87
CA PRO A 152 -23.44 -1.31 1.85
C PRO A 152 -24.63 -1.08 0.89
N GLU A 153 -25.06 0.17 0.75
CA GLU A 153 -26.19 0.56 -0.11
C GLU A 153 -25.73 1.60 -1.13
N PRO A 154 -25.03 1.18 -2.21
CA PRO A 154 -24.53 2.12 -3.20
C PRO A 154 -25.67 2.68 -4.06
N THR A 155 -25.61 4.00 -4.34
CA THR A 155 -26.51 4.68 -5.27
C THR A 155 -26.03 4.57 -6.72
N VAL A 156 -26.85 5.02 -7.67
CA VAL A 156 -26.47 5.09 -9.10
C VAL A 156 -25.28 6.01 -9.29
N GLU A 157 -25.22 7.13 -8.58
CA GLU A 157 -24.11 8.09 -8.63
C GLU A 157 -22.81 7.47 -8.12
N HIS A 158 -22.86 6.63 -7.07
CA HIS A 158 -21.71 5.86 -6.60
C HIS A 158 -21.19 4.96 -7.72
N PHE A 159 -22.06 4.17 -8.36
CA PHE A 159 -21.64 3.29 -9.46
C PHE A 159 -21.04 4.07 -10.63
N GLN A 160 -21.60 5.24 -10.98
CA GLN A 160 -21.08 6.11 -12.05
C GLN A 160 -19.67 6.64 -11.70
N SER A 161 -19.47 7.06 -10.45
CA SER A 161 -18.16 7.58 -9.99
C SER A 161 -17.07 6.51 -9.95
N TRP A 162 -17.43 5.25 -9.78
CA TRP A 162 -16.49 4.12 -9.75
C TRP A 162 -16.19 3.54 -11.14
N GLN A 163 -16.96 3.94 -12.16
CA GLN A 163 -16.69 3.54 -13.53
C GLN A 163 -15.35 4.07 -14.03
N GLY A 164 -14.69 3.32 -14.91
CA GLY A 164 -13.39 3.71 -15.46
C GLY A 164 -12.18 3.37 -14.59
N HIS A 165 -12.37 3.10 -13.30
CA HIS A 165 -11.29 2.64 -12.41
C HIS A 165 -11.22 1.11 -12.43
N ARG A 166 -10.71 0.56 -13.55
CA ARG A 166 -10.58 -0.87 -13.81
C ARG A 166 -9.25 -1.16 -14.48
N GLY A 167 -8.60 -2.25 -14.07
CA GLY A 167 -7.41 -2.78 -14.73
C GLY A 167 -7.35 -4.30 -14.63
N VAL A 168 -6.82 -4.96 -15.66
CA VAL A 168 -6.44 -6.37 -15.60
C VAL A 168 -4.95 -6.40 -15.21
N ARG A 169 -4.59 -7.21 -14.22
CA ARG A 169 -3.24 -7.29 -13.67
C ARG A 169 -2.86 -8.73 -13.45
N PRO A 170 -1.58 -9.10 -13.60
CA PRO A 170 -1.13 -10.43 -13.18
C PRO A 170 -1.41 -10.61 -11.67
N LEU A 171 -1.82 -11.81 -11.28
CA LEU A 171 -1.99 -12.16 -9.86
C LEU A 171 -0.65 -12.14 -9.12
N VAL A 172 0.43 -12.44 -9.84
CA VAL A 172 1.81 -12.40 -9.35
C VAL A 172 2.62 -11.37 -10.12
N TRP A 173 3.03 -10.30 -9.45
CA TRP A 173 3.91 -9.30 -10.03
C TRP A 173 5.36 -9.80 -10.03
N ARG A 174 5.96 -9.85 -11.21
CA ARG A 174 7.39 -10.16 -11.40
C ARG A 174 8.17 -8.86 -11.50
N HIS A 175 8.89 -8.52 -10.47
CA HIS A 175 9.66 -7.28 -10.39
C HIS A 175 10.99 -7.39 -11.15
N LYS A 176 11.51 -6.26 -11.63
CA LYS A 176 12.86 -6.16 -12.24
C LYS A 176 13.97 -6.64 -11.32
N SER A 177 13.75 -6.58 -10.01
CA SER A 177 14.66 -7.13 -9.01
C SER A 177 14.71 -8.67 -8.98
N GLY A 178 13.82 -9.35 -9.72
CA GLY A 178 13.64 -10.79 -9.68
C GLY A 178 12.70 -11.29 -8.57
N ARG A 179 12.29 -10.42 -7.64
CA ARG A 179 11.29 -10.75 -6.60
C ARG A 179 9.90 -10.90 -7.20
N ARG A 180 9.02 -11.61 -6.49
CA ARG A 180 7.63 -11.81 -6.87
C ARG A 180 6.71 -11.44 -5.70
N SER A 181 5.59 -10.76 -5.98
CA SER A 181 4.61 -10.36 -4.98
C SER A 181 3.19 -10.68 -5.44
N LEU A 182 2.27 -10.92 -4.50
CA LEU A 182 0.85 -11.12 -4.82
C LEU A 182 0.15 -9.77 -5.00
N VAL A 183 -0.61 -9.63 -6.08
CA VAL A 183 -1.43 -8.44 -6.39
C VAL A 183 -2.89 -8.78 -6.08
N ILE A 184 -3.27 -8.65 -4.82
CA ILE A 184 -4.57 -9.02 -4.26
C ILE A 184 -5.15 -7.90 -3.39
N GLY A 185 -6.24 -8.15 -2.71
CA GLY A 185 -6.87 -7.25 -1.76
C GLY A 185 -8.22 -6.72 -2.26
N ALA A 186 -8.74 -5.69 -1.59
CA ALA A 186 -10.12 -5.23 -1.76
C ALA A 186 -10.51 -4.83 -3.18
N THR A 187 -9.55 -4.38 -4.00
CA THR A 187 -9.79 -4.05 -5.41
C THR A 187 -9.89 -5.26 -6.32
N ALA A 188 -9.40 -6.44 -5.89
CA ALA A 188 -9.46 -7.69 -6.67
C ALA A 188 -10.90 -8.18 -6.78
N SER A 189 -11.48 -8.05 -7.96
CA SER A 189 -12.88 -8.43 -8.23
C SER A 189 -13.01 -9.92 -8.52
N HIS A 190 -12.26 -10.42 -9.48
CA HIS A 190 -12.26 -11.82 -9.91
C HIS A 190 -11.03 -12.14 -10.76
N ILE A 191 -10.72 -13.43 -10.87
CA ILE A 191 -9.69 -13.96 -11.77
C ILE A 191 -10.27 -14.10 -13.17
N LEU A 192 -9.56 -13.60 -14.16
CA LEU A 192 -10.00 -13.60 -15.56
C LEU A 192 -10.14 -15.06 -16.06
N GLY A 193 -11.30 -15.36 -16.67
CA GLY A 193 -11.58 -16.69 -17.22
C GLY A 193 -11.95 -17.76 -16.19
N MET A 194 -11.95 -17.47 -14.91
CA MET A 194 -12.33 -18.41 -13.84
C MET A 194 -13.79 -18.21 -13.43
N HIS A 195 -14.49 -19.28 -13.04
CA HIS A 195 -15.83 -19.19 -12.47
C HIS A 195 -15.81 -18.31 -11.21
N PHE A 196 -16.84 -17.50 -11.00
CA PHE A 196 -16.84 -16.49 -9.95
C PHE A 196 -16.63 -17.07 -8.54
N ALA A 197 -17.30 -18.19 -8.22
CA ALA A 197 -17.17 -18.81 -6.90
C ALA A 197 -15.74 -19.32 -6.64
N ASP A 198 -15.11 -19.97 -7.62
CA ASP A 198 -13.74 -20.51 -7.51
C ASP A 198 -12.73 -19.35 -7.40
N SER A 199 -12.97 -18.29 -8.18
CA SER A 199 -12.16 -17.07 -8.14
C SER A 199 -12.23 -16.40 -6.77
N TYR A 200 -13.43 -16.28 -6.21
CA TYR A 200 -13.64 -15.68 -4.90
C TYR A 200 -12.94 -16.51 -3.81
N GLU A 201 -13.11 -17.83 -3.83
CA GLU A 201 -12.46 -18.75 -2.88
C GLU A 201 -10.94 -18.61 -2.93
N LEU A 202 -10.35 -18.66 -4.12
CA LEU A 202 -8.91 -18.53 -4.30
C LEU A 202 -8.39 -17.18 -3.79
N LEU A 203 -9.03 -16.07 -4.17
CA LEU A 203 -8.61 -14.73 -3.73
C LEU A 203 -8.73 -14.56 -2.22
N GLN A 204 -9.79 -15.08 -1.57
CA GLN A 204 -9.95 -15.03 -0.13
C GLN A 204 -8.92 -15.91 0.59
N ARG A 205 -8.64 -17.11 0.08
CA ARG A 205 -7.61 -17.99 0.63
C ARG A 205 -6.22 -17.33 0.58
N LEU A 206 -5.87 -16.69 -0.54
CA LEU A 206 -4.60 -15.98 -0.68
C LEU A 206 -4.54 -14.75 0.26
N LEU A 207 -5.64 -14.05 0.43
CA LEU A 207 -5.72 -12.92 1.36
C LEU A 207 -5.51 -13.39 2.81
N LEU A 208 -6.20 -14.45 3.23
CA LEU A 208 -6.03 -15.04 4.57
C LEU A 208 -4.61 -15.56 4.79
N HIS A 209 -4.01 -16.18 3.77
CA HIS A 209 -2.61 -16.62 3.83
C HIS A 209 -1.67 -15.44 4.03
N THR A 210 -1.82 -14.37 3.22
CA THR A 210 -0.93 -13.20 3.23
C THR A 210 -1.09 -12.35 4.50
N THR A 211 -2.22 -12.43 5.17
CA THR A 211 -2.52 -11.63 6.36
C THR A 211 -2.36 -12.41 7.68
N GLN A 212 -1.65 -13.53 7.67
CA GLN A 212 -1.21 -14.21 8.89
C GLN A 212 -0.23 -13.33 9.68
N ASP A 213 -0.24 -13.46 10.99
CA ASP A 213 0.56 -12.62 11.91
C ASP A 213 2.05 -12.56 11.54
N LYS A 214 2.63 -13.66 11.03
CA LYS A 214 4.05 -13.72 10.65
C LYS A 214 4.42 -12.76 9.51
N TYR A 215 3.46 -12.39 8.65
CA TYR A 215 3.68 -11.45 7.54
C TYR A 215 3.23 -10.04 7.86
N VAL A 216 2.62 -9.79 9.03
CA VAL A 216 1.99 -8.52 9.37
C VAL A 216 2.82 -7.72 10.35
N TYR A 217 2.95 -6.43 10.07
CA TYR A 217 3.38 -5.41 10.99
C TYR A 217 2.24 -4.45 11.28
N ARG A 218 1.98 -4.16 12.56
CA ARG A 218 0.99 -3.18 13.00
C ARG A 218 1.68 -1.95 13.57
N HIS A 219 1.48 -0.83 12.92
CA HIS A 219 1.98 0.47 13.35
C HIS A 219 0.97 1.18 14.23
N ARG A 220 1.37 1.46 15.47
CA ARG A 220 0.65 2.33 16.40
C ARG A 220 1.21 3.73 16.25
N TRP A 221 0.35 4.65 15.81
CA TRP A 221 0.73 6.02 15.50
C TRP A 221 1.04 6.83 16.76
N ALA A 222 2.10 7.65 16.68
CA ALA A 222 2.36 8.78 17.54
C ALA A 222 2.49 10.05 16.69
N LEU A 223 2.17 11.22 17.23
CA LEU A 223 2.46 12.49 16.55
C LEU A 223 3.96 12.58 16.28
N GLY A 224 4.33 13.14 15.14
CA GLY A 224 5.71 13.21 14.69
C GLY A 224 6.20 11.98 13.92
N ASP A 225 5.44 10.87 13.88
CA ASP A 225 5.81 9.70 13.09
C ASP A 225 5.73 10.00 11.58
N VAL A 226 6.64 9.39 10.83
CA VAL A 226 6.58 9.26 9.37
C VAL A 226 6.70 7.79 9.01
N VAL A 227 5.74 7.27 8.26
CA VAL A 227 5.76 5.89 7.77
C VAL A 227 5.79 5.91 6.25
N VAL A 228 6.67 5.08 5.68
CA VAL A 228 6.77 4.87 4.24
C VAL A 228 6.55 3.39 3.96
N TRP A 229 5.75 3.06 2.96
CA TRP A 229 5.61 1.67 2.52
C TRP A 229 5.74 1.50 1.02
N ASP A 230 6.27 0.34 0.64
CA ASP A 230 6.37 -0.13 -0.74
C ASP A 230 5.01 -0.66 -1.20
N ASN A 231 4.34 0.06 -2.08
CA ASN A 231 3.05 -0.36 -2.65
C ASN A 231 3.16 -1.54 -3.63
N THR A 232 4.36 -1.92 -4.02
CA THR A 232 4.53 -2.99 -5.01
C THR A 232 4.54 -4.38 -4.39
N GLY A 233 4.71 -4.46 -3.07
CA GLY A 233 4.75 -5.71 -2.32
C GLY A 233 4.17 -5.66 -0.91
N THR A 234 3.32 -4.67 -0.62
CA THR A 234 2.75 -4.49 0.72
C THR A 234 1.26 -4.19 0.67
N LEU A 235 0.44 -5.13 1.16
CA LEU A 235 -0.95 -4.81 1.50
C LEU A 235 -0.98 -3.93 2.74
N HIS A 236 -1.95 -3.04 2.81
CA HIS A 236 -2.15 -2.23 4.02
C HIS A 236 -3.63 -1.98 4.29
N ARG A 237 -3.95 -1.66 5.55
CA ARG A 237 -5.28 -1.21 5.98
C ARG A 237 -5.20 -0.35 7.23
N ALA A 238 -6.15 0.56 7.40
CA ALA A 238 -6.39 1.25 8.66
C ALA A 238 -7.25 0.37 9.58
N ARG A 239 -6.90 0.30 10.86
CA ARG A 239 -7.79 -0.30 11.87
C ARG A 239 -8.94 0.68 12.18
N PRO A 240 -10.09 0.18 12.57
CA PRO A 240 -11.24 1.02 12.93
C PRO A 240 -10.88 2.07 13.98
N PHE A 241 -11.46 3.24 13.84
CA PHE A 241 -11.38 4.37 14.78
C PHE A 241 -12.70 5.15 14.75
N ASP A 242 -12.92 5.99 15.74
CA ASP A 242 -14.06 6.89 15.74
C ASP A 242 -13.95 7.93 14.61
N LEU A 243 -14.83 7.83 13.61
CA LEU A 243 -14.85 8.70 12.43
C LEU A 243 -15.18 10.16 12.77
N THR A 244 -15.77 10.42 13.96
CA THR A 244 -16.07 11.77 14.46
C THR A 244 -14.91 12.39 15.23
N SER A 245 -13.83 11.64 15.47
CA SER A 245 -12.65 12.07 16.25
C SER A 245 -11.84 13.21 15.62
N GLY A 246 -12.12 13.56 14.36
CA GLY A 246 -11.34 14.55 13.62
C GLY A 246 -9.94 14.04 13.22
N ARG A 247 -9.68 12.72 13.25
CA ARG A 247 -8.41 12.13 12.81
C ARG A 247 -8.04 12.63 11.43
N GLN A 248 -6.79 13.09 11.28
CA GLN A 248 -6.26 13.60 10.02
C GLN A 248 -4.86 13.09 9.79
N MET A 249 -4.63 12.52 8.61
CA MET A 249 -3.32 12.08 8.14
C MET A 249 -2.99 12.82 6.85
N HIS A 250 -1.73 13.19 6.67
CA HIS A 250 -1.23 13.77 5.42
C HIS A 250 -0.40 12.74 4.67
N ARG A 251 -0.71 12.57 3.41
CA ARG A 251 -0.20 11.51 2.56
C ARG A 251 0.40 12.08 1.29
N PHE A 252 1.56 11.53 0.91
CA PHE A 252 2.14 11.66 -0.43
C PHE A 252 2.33 10.30 -1.06
N ALA A 253 2.20 10.21 -2.38
CA ALA A 253 2.51 9.01 -3.14
C ALA A 253 3.63 9.30 -4.13
N VAL A 254 4.51 8.33 -4.32
CA VAL A 254 5.58 8.36 -5.31
C VAL A 254 5.10 7.69 -6.60
N GLU A 255 5.38 8.30 -7.76
CA GLU A 255 5.03 7.71 -9.06
C GLU A 255 5.62 6.30 -9.21
N GLY A 256 4.89 5.46 -9.95
CA GLY A 256 5.31 4.09 -10.21
C GLY A 256 6.56 4.02 -11.06
N LEU A 257 7.40 3.04 -10.77
CA LEU A 257 8.68 2.80 -11.45
C LEU A 257 8.60 1.65 -12.44
N GLU A 258 7.67 0.73 -12.24
CA GLU A 258 7.52 -0.48 -13.03
C GLU A 258 6.06 -0.68 -13.42
N PRO A 259 5.76 -0.95 -14.70
CA PRO A 259 4.42 -1.32 -15.11
C PRO A 259 4.06 -2.71 -14.57
N LEU A 260 2.78 -2.92 -14.29
CA LEU A 260 2.20 -4.25 -14.09
C LEU A 260 1.88 -4.83 -15.48
N ALA A 261 2.89 -5.36 -16.15
CA ALA A 261 2.71 -5.96 -17.47
C ALA A 261 1.69 -7.11 -17.42
N THR A 262 0.67 -7.07 -18.29
CA THR A 262 -0.28 -8.17 -18.46
C THR A 262 0.40 -9.39 -19.06
N LEU A 263 -0.07 -10.60 -18.74
CA LEU A 263 0.48 -11.86 -19.29
C LEU A 263 0.13 -12.05 -20.78
N SER A 264 -0.88 -11.32 -21.25
CA SER A 264 -1.46 -11.38 -22.59
C SER A 264 -0.93 -10.31 -23.54
N ALA A 265 0.24 -9.71 -23.28
CA ALA A 265 0.88 -8.72 -24.15
C ALA A 265 1.96 -9.34 -25.05
#